data_88980d568514beb50e6ce73041b6afbb
#
_entry.id   88980d568514beb50e6ce73041b6afbb
#
_cell.length_a   1.000
_cell.length_b   1.000
_cell.length_c   1.000
_cell.angle_alpha   90.00
_cell.angle_beta   90.00
_cell.angle_gamma   90.00
#
_symmetry.space_group_name_H-M   'P 1'
#
loop_
_entity.id
_entity.type
_entity.pdbx_description
1 polymer ?
#
loop_
_entity_poly.entity_id
_entity_poly.type
_entity_poly.pdbx_seq_one_letter_code
_entity_poly.pdbx_strand_id
1 'polypeptide(L)'
;MDKSIVTLVSDVRVERAREAHMFHELANVSTVGFKRAFEQHGTIEVDGIEVTDDSVLSTTLVEMKEGPKIYTGNPLDIYMNQDTLLGVLDDNGTVNFTRRGDLKVNTENELTLGSGQRVAGDAGDPIILPANQTISISEEGVVYALDPQQETAEQTEVGRLMLRDAS
;
A
#
# COMPACT_ATOMS: atom_id res chain seq x y z
N MET A 1 -23.32 12.54 -39.68
CA MET A 1 -21.91 12.13 -39.76
C MET A 1 -21.15 12.31 -38.43
N ASP A 2 -21.66 13.12 -37.52
CA ASP A 2 -20.88 13.45 -36.30
C ASP A 2 -20.90 12.39 -35.18
N LYS A 3 -21.97 11.57 -35.09
CA LYS A 3 -22.04 10.50 -34.06
C LYS A 3 -20.96 9.43 -34.22
N SER A 4 -20.59 9.05 -35.42
CA SER A 4 -19.58 8.01 -35.68
C SER A 4 -18.16 8.47 -35.28
N ILE A 5 -17.85 9.76 -35.43
CA ILE A 5 -16.54 10.31 -35.09
C ILE A 5 -16.40 10.41 -33.54
N VAL A 6 -17.46 10.84 -32.87
CA VAL A 6 -17.46 10.93 -31.39
C VAL A 6 -17.32 9.54 -30.77
N THR A 7 -18.03 8.53 -31.28
CA THR A 7 -17.90 7.14 -30.82
C THR A 7 -16.48 6.60 -31.06
N LEU A 8 -15.89 6.83 -32.24
CA LEU A 8 -14.53 6.42 -32.53
C LEU A 8 -13.49 7.09 -31.62
N VAL A 9 -13.67 8.35 -31.25
CA VAL A 9 -12.76 9.07 -30.34
C VAL A 9 -12.92 8.54 -28.92
N SER A 10 -14.13 8.23 -28.45
CA SER A 10 -14.35 7.63 -27.14
C SER A 10 -13.72 6.23 -27.06
N ASP A 11 -13.90 5.38 -28.07
CA ASP A 11 -13.33 4.04 -28.12
C ASP A 11 -11.78 4.07 -28.04
N VAL A 12 -11.14 5.01 -28.76
CA VAL A 12 -9.68 5.18 -28.72
C VAL A 12 -9.20 5.67 -27.34
N ARG A 13 -9.98 6.51 -26.65
CA ARG A 13 -9.63 6.95 -25.29
C ARG A 13 -9.71 5.81 -24.29
N VAL A 14 -10.77 5.01 -24.34
CA VAL A 14 -10.96 3.83 -23.48
C VAL A 14 -9.82 2.82 -23.71
N GLU A 15 -9.46 2.57 -24.97
CA GLU A 15 -8.37 1.64 -25.28
C GLU A 15 -7.02 2.13 -24.76
N ARG A 16 -6.71 3.41 -24.90
CA ARG A 16 -5.49 4.01 -24.33
C ARG A 16 -5.45 3.95 -22.81
N ALA A 17 -6.59 4.16 -22.16
CA ALA A 17 -6.70 4.03 -20.71
C ALA A 17 -6.42 2.60 -20.26
N ARG A 18 -6.96 1.59 -20.97
CA ARG A 18 -6.68 0.17 -20.72
C ARG A 18 -5.22 -0.18 -20.93
N GLU A 19 -4.62 0.30 -22.02
CA GLU A 19 -3.19 0.10 -22.27
C GLU A 19 -2.33 0.71 -21.15
N ALA A 20 -2.60 1.94 -20.76
CA ALA A 20 -1.88 2.61 -19.67
C ALA A 20 -2.01 1.85 -18.35
N HIS A 21 -3.21 1.34 -18.05
CA HIS A 21 -3.45 0.52 -16.86
C HIS A 21 -2.67 -0.80 -16.92
N MET A 22 -2.69 -1.49 -18.04
CA MET A 22 -1.94 -2.74 -18.25
C MET A 22 -0.42 -2.52 -18.11
N PHE A 23 0.11 -1.42 -18.65
CA PHE A 23 1.51 -1.06 -18.47
C PHE A 23 1.85 -0.75 -17.01
N HIS A 24 0.95 -0.09 -16.29
CA HIS A 24 1.13 0.15 -14.87
C HIS A 24 1.16 -1.15 -14.06
N GLU A 25 0.27 -2.10 -14.33
CA GLU A 25 0.26 -3.41 -13.70
C GLU A 25 1.54 -4.20 -14.02
N LEU A 26 1.96 -4.20 -15.28
CA LEU A 26 3.17 -4.89 -15.70
C LEU A 26 4.43 -4.31 -15.06
N ALA A 27 4.51 -2.98 -14.95
CA ALA A 27 5.61 -2.30 -14.28
C ALA A 27 5.70 -2.62 -12.79
N ASN A 28 4.58 -2.95 -12.17
CA ASN A 28 4.49 -3.25 -10.73
C ASN A 28 4.30 -4.74 -10.41
N VAL A 29 4.37 -5.63 -11.39
CA VAL A 29 4.15 -7.08 -11.19
C VAL A 29 5.09 -7.70 -10.15
N SER A 30 6.30 -7.17 -10.00
CA SER A 30 7.28 -7.60 -9.01
C SER A 30 7.33 -6.72 -7.75
N THR A 31 6.48 -5.70 -7.66
CA THR A 31 6.44 -4.81 -6.50
C THR A 31 5.76 -5.51 -5.33
N VAL A 32 6.46 -5.61 -4.20
CA VAL A 32 5.93 -6.24 -2.98
C VAL A 32 4.68 -5.48 -2.51
N GLY A 33 3.60 -6.21 -2.23
CA GLY A 33 2.34 -5.63 -1.76
C GLY A 33 1.55 -4.86 -2.83
N PHE A 34 1.94 -4.91 -4.11
CA PHE A 34 1.16 -4.30 -5.19
C PHE A 34 -0.24 -4.94 -5.27
N LYS A 35 -1.24 -4.10 -5.36
CA LYS A 35 -2.64 -4.50 -5.55
C LYS A 35 -3.17 -3.93 -6.86
N ARG A 36 -3.87 -4.78 -7.61
CA ARG A 36 -4.53 -4.37 -8.85
C ARG A 36 -5.66 -3.41 -8.51
N ALA A 37 -5.76 -2.35 -9.27
CA ALA A 37 -6.89 -1.43 -9.21
C ALA A 37 -7.80 -1.68 -10.42
N PHE A 38 -9.10 -1.65 -10.21
CA PHE A 38 -10.10 -1.76 -11.27
C PHE A 38 -10.90 -0.47 -11.32
N GLU A 39 -11.05 0.07 -12.51
CA GLU A 39 -12.02 1.13 -12.74
C GLU A 39 -13.38 0.50 -13.09
N GLN A 40 -14.37 0.78 -12.27
CA GLN A 40 -15.73 0.38 -12.54
C GLN A 40 -16.48 1.57 -13.14
N HIS A 41 -16.89 1.43 -14.40
CA HIS A 41 -17.70 2.43 -15.09
C HIS A 41 -19.17 2.16 -14.82
N GLY A 42 -19.89 3.16 -14.32
CA GLY A 42 -21.32 3.09 -14.12
C GLY A 42 -22.07 3.55 -15.38
N THR A 43 -23.12 2.83 -15.74
CA THR A 43 -24.09 3.28 -16.77
C THR A 43 -25.25 3.95 -16.06
N ILE A 44 -25.55 5.19 -16.42
CA ILE A 44 -26.76 5.89 -15.95
C ILE A 44 -27.78 5.95 -17.09
N GLU A 45 -29.01 5.61 -16.77
CA GLU A 45 -30.13 5.74 -17.70
C GLU A 45 -30.77 7.13 -17.50
N VAL A 46 -30.69 7.98 -18.50
CA VAL A 46 -31.34 9.29 -18.52
C VAL A 46 -32.37 9.31 -19.68
N ASP A 47 -33.61 9.45 -19.33
CA ASP A 47 -34.74 9.47 -20.28
C ASP A 47 -34.80 8.26 -21.25
N GLY A 48 -34.50 7.05 -20.76
CA GLY A 48 -34.51 5.82 -21.54
C GLY A 48 -33.32 5.69 -22.50
N ILE A 49 -32.29 6.51 -22.35
CA ILE A 49 -31.03 6.41 -23.08
C ILE A 49 -29.93 5.99 -22.09
N GLU A 50 -29.32 4.86 -22.39
CA GLU A 50 -28.08 4.47 -21.64
C GLU A 50 -26.94 5.44 -22.00
N VAL A 51 -26.52 6.25 -21.04
CA VAL A 51 -25.37 7.13 -21.19
C VAL A 51 -24.23 6.54 -20.36
N THR A 52 -23.24 6.07 -21.06
CA THR A 52 -21.94 5.71 -20.44
C THR A 52 -21.12 7.00 -20.38
N ASP A 53 -21.20 7.71 -19.26
CA ASP A 53 -20.37 8.89 -19.04
C ASP A 53 -19.21 8.52 -18.11
N ASP A 54 -18.02 8.40 -18.69
CA ASP A 54 -16.77 8.10 -18.00
C ASP A 54 -16.43 9.11 -16.88
N SER A 55 -17.07 10.28 -16.89
CA SER A 55 -16.79 11.36 -15.92
C SER A 55 -17.63 11.27 -14.65
N VAL A 56 -18.71 10.49 -14.63
CA VAL A 56 -19.72 10.59 -13.56
C VAL A 56 -19.63 9.49 -12.51
N LEU A 57 -19.10 8.31 -12.82
CA LEU A 57 -19.05 7.16 -11.90
C LEU A 57 -17.83 6.26 -12.09
N SER A 58 -16.62 6.80 -12.22
CA SER A 58 -15.43 5.96 -12.13
C SER A 58 -15.09 5.74 -10.65
N THR A 59 -15.39 4.56 -10.13
CA THR A 59 -14.95 4.14 -8.81
C THR A 59 -13.75 3.24 -8.99
N THR A 60 -12.61 3.65 -8.44
CA THR A 60 -11.42 2.81 -8.40
C THR A 60 -11.57 1.81 -7.25
N LEU A 61 -11.69 0.54 -7.59
CA LEU A 61 -11.70 -0.58 -6.64
C LEU A 61 -10.32 -1.23 -6.62
N VAL A 62 -9.81 -1.51 -5.43
CA VAL A 62 -8.54 -2.21 -5.24
C VAL A 62 -8.82 -3.66 -4.91
N GLU A 63 -8.23 -4.59 -5.66
CA GLU A 63 -8.33 -6.02 -5.36
C GLU A 63 -7.51 -6.36 -4.11
N MET A 64 -8.18 -6.67 -3.01
CA MET A 64 -7.53 -7.00 -1.72
C MET A 64 -7.14 -8.49 -1.60
N LYS A 65 -7.41 -9.31 -2.62
CA LYS A 65 -7.07 -10.74 -2.61
C LYS A 65 -5.61 -10.99 -2.26
N GLU A 66 -5.36 -11.96 -1.36
CA GLU A 66 -4.02 -12.34 -0.95
C GLU A 66 -3.18 -12.90 -2.10
N GLY A 67 -1.92 -12.47 -2.15
CA GLY A 67 -0.87 -13.06 -2.99
C GLY A 67 -0.15 -14.21 -2.25
N PRO A 68 0.77 -14.88 -2.94
CA PRO A 68 1.61 -15.90 -2.31
C PRO A 68 2.49 -15.30 -1.21
N LYS A 69 2.58 -15.97 -0.06
CA LYS A 69 3.53 -15.64 1.00
C LYS A 69 4.93 -16.12 0.59
N ILE A 70 5.89 -15.22 0.68
CA ILE A 70 7.31 -15.52 0.44
C ILE A 70 8.06 -15.29 1.75
N TYR A 71 8.69 -16.34 2.27
CA TYR A 71 9.56 -16.22 3.44
C TYR A 71 10.93 -15.70 3.00
N THR A 72 11.28 -14.49 3.45
CA THR A 72 12.53 -13.82 3.04
C THR A 72 13.67 -14.04 4.02
N GLY A 73 13.36 -14.46 5.26
CA GLY A 73 14.34 -14.59 6.35
C GLY A 73 14.76 -13.25 6.98
N ASN A 74 14.23 -12.13 6.52
CA ASN A 74 14.47 -10.83 7.12
C ASN A 74 13.43 -10.57 8.24
N PRO A 75 13.84 -10.31 9.49
CA PRO A 75 12.93 -10.09 10.62
C PRO A 75 12.11 -8.79 10.50
N LEU A 76 12.50 -7.89 9.59
CA LEU A 76 11.77 -6.65 9.33
C LEU A 76 10.78 -6.78 8.17
N ASP A 77 10.76 -7.90 7.46
CA ASP A 77 9.76 -8.12 6.42
C ASP A 77 8.48 -8.66 7.06
N ILE A 78 7.42 -7.88 6.98
CA ILE A 78 6.11 -8.23 7.52
C ILE A 78 5.13 -8.63 6.42
N TYR A 79 4.29 -9.60 6.74
CA TYR A 79 3.16 -9.99 5.92
C TYR A 79 1.86 -9.59 6.62
N MET A 80 1.04 -8.82 5.94
CA MET A 80 -0.27 -8.38 6.46
C MET A 80 -1.38 -9.30 5.95
N ASN A 81 -2.29 -9.69 6.85
CA ASN A 81 -3.47 -10.47 6.49
C ASN A 81 -4.40 -9.69 5.56
N GLN A 82 -5.37 -10.39 4.95
CA GLN A 82 -6.23 -9.99 3.83
C GLN A 82 -6.54 -8.49 3.73
N ASP A 83 -7.07 -7.89 4.78
CA ASP A 83 -7.61 -6.52 4.73
C ASP A 83 -6.79 -5.52 5.57
N THR A 84 -5.68 -5.98 6.16
CA THR A 84 -4.81 -5.13 6.99
C THR A 84 -3.92 -4.26 6.12
N LEU A 85 -3.89 -2.97 6.43
CA LEU A 85 -3.05 -1.96 5.80
C LEU A 85 -2.09 -1.37 6.82
N LEU A 86 -0.86 -1.07 6.38
CA LEU A 86 0.17 -0.40 7.17
C LEU A 86 0.13 1.11 6.92
N GLY A 87 0.11 1.89 8.00
CA GLY A 87 0.24 3.34 7.94
C GLY A 87 1.67 3.77 7.62
N VAL A 88 1.79 4.70 6.68
CA VAL A 88 3.06 5.34 6.32
C VAL A 88 2.88 6.85 6.23
N LEU A 89 3.93 7.59 6.50
CA LEU A 89 3.93 9.06 6.46
C LEU A 89 4.49 9.53 5.13
N ASP A 90 3.81 10.49 4.52
CA ASP A 90 4.37 11.26 3.41
C ASP A 90 5.32 12.37 3.90
N ASP A 91 5.90 13.12 2.97
CA ASP A 91 6.82 14.22 3.29
C ASP A 91 6.15 15.36 4.07
N ASN A 92 4.82 15.48 4.01
CA ASN A 92 4.04 16.47 4.74
C ASN A 92 3.58 15.98 6.13
N GLY A 93 3.88 14.72 6.48
CA GLY A 93 3.42 14.08 7.71
C GLY A 93 1.98 13.55 7.64
N THR A 94 1.39 13.47 6.44
CA THR A 94 0.06 12.88 6.27
C THR A 94 0.17 11.37 6.27
N VAL A 95 -0.75 10.70 6.98
CA VAL A 95 -0.80 9.24 7.01
C VAL A 95 -1.47 8.72 5.74
N ASN A 96 -0.76 7.88 5.02
CA ASN A 96 -1.24 7.08 3.92
C ASN A 96 -1.19 5.59 4.29
N PHE A 97 -1.89 4.74 3.55
CA PHE A 97 -1.93 3.31 3.84
C PHE A 97 -1.39 2.49 2.66
N THR A 98 -0.66 1.42 3.00
CA THR A 98 -0.02 0.55 2.01
C THR A 98 -0.11 -0.92 2.41
N ARG A 99 0.06 -1.82 1.44
CA ARG A 99 0.22 -3.27 1.66
C ARG A 99 1.68 -3.72 1.61
N ARG A 100 2.61 -2.78 1.43
CA ARG A 100 4.04 -3.12 1.47
C ARG A 100 4.48 -3.44 2.88
N GLY A 101 5.31 -4.46 3.02
CA GLY A 101 5.84 -4.92 4.29
C GLY A 101 7.36 -5.09 4.28
N ASP A 102 8.06 -4.54 3.29
CA ASP A 102 9.52 -4.54 3.18
C ASP A 102 10.11 -3.40 4.01
N LEU A 103 10.26 -3.63 5.31
CA LEU A 103 10.72 -2.60 6.24
C LEU A 103 12.25 -2.54 6.31
N LYS A 104 12.76 -1.35 6.60
CA LYS A 104 14.19 -1.05 6.79
C LYS A 104 14.37 0.01 7.87
N VAL A 105 15.58 0.09 8.41
CA VAL A 105 15.99 1.18 9.28
C VAL A 105 16.82 2.16 8.47
N ASN A 106 16.47 3.44 8.48
CA ASN A 106 17.22 4.49 7.80
C ASN A 106 18.41 4.99 8.64
N THR A 107 19.17 5.94 8.11
CA THR A 107 20.34 6.52 8.78
C THR A 107 19.99 7.37 10.01
N GLU A 108 18.75 7.76 10.16
CA GLU A 108 18.21 8.54 11.29
C GLU A 108 17.62 7.61 12.36
N ASN A 109 17.78 6.29 12.21
CA ASN A 109 17.20 5.23 13.04
C ASN A 109 15.67 5.22 13.03
N GLU A 110 15.03 5.69 11.95
CA GLU A 110 13.59 5.58 11.78
C GLU A 110 13.23 4.31 11.00
N LEU A 111 12.10 3.72 11.34
CA LEU A 111 11.54 2.61 10.59
C LEU A 111 10.89 3.13 9.29
N THR A 112 11.36 2.63 8.15
CA THR A 112 10.91 3.05 6.81
C THR A 112 10.57 1.84 5.95
N LEU A 113 9.78 2.06 4.90
CA LEU A 113 9.66 1.10 3.79
C LEU A 113 10.94 1.07 2.96
N GLY A 114 11.13 0.02 2.17
CA GLY A 114 12.19 -0.04 1.17
C GLY A 114 12.18 1.10 0.15
N SER A 115 11.02 1.77 -0.04
CA SER A 115 10.86 3.00 -0.84
C SER A 115 11.37 4.27 -0.15
N GLY A 116 11.66 4.24 1.15
CA GLY A 116 12.09 5.38 1.95
C GLY A 116 10.98 6.10 2.71
N GLN A 117 9.71 5.76 2.50
CA GLN A 117 8.60 6.34 3.26
C GLN A 117 8.67 5.89 4.73
N ARG A 118 8.49 6.82 5.67
CA ARG A 118 8.51 6.52 7.11
C ARG A 118 7.27 5.74 7.53
N VAL A 119 7.46 4.74 8.39
CA VAL A 119 6.34 3.96 8.94
C VAL A 119 5.69 4.75 10.07
N ALA A 120 4.36 4.83 10.05
CA ALA A 120 3.58 5.47 11.10
C ALA A 120 3.40 4.51 12.29
N GLY A 121 3.68 5.01 13.48
CA GLY A 121 3.22 4.40 14.73
C GLY A 121 1.73 4.63 14.96
N ASP A 122 1.12 3.92 15.90
CA ASP A 122 -0.30 4.00 16.23
C ASP A 122 -0.78 5.40 16.63
N ALA A 123 0.13 6.25 17.15
CA ALA A 123 -0.12 7.66 17.43
C ALA A 123 -0.04 8.58 16.19
N GLY A 124 0.39 8.06 15.04
CA GLY A 124 0.58 8.83 13.81
C GLY A 124 1.97 9.48 13.66
N ASP A 125 2.88 9.21 14.58
CA ASP A 125 4.26 9.69 14.54
C ASP A 125 5.20 8.63 13.95
N PRO A 126 6.37 9.00 13.41
CA PRO A 126 7.37 8.03 12.95
C PRO A 126 7.92 7.20 14.11
N ILE A 127 8.18 5.91 13.85
CA ILE A 127 8.78 5.01 14.84
C ILE A 127 10.30 5.18 14.81
N ILE A 128 10.85 5.69 15.91
CA ILE A 128 12.30 5.88 16.10
C ILE A 128 12.86 4.70 16.89
N LEU A 129 13.88 4.08 16.36
CA LEU A 129 14.52 2.89 16.91
C LEU A 129 15.80 3.24 17.65
N PRO A 130 16.12 2.56 18.75
CA PRO A 130 17.42 2.72 19.41
C PRO A 130 18.56 2.19 18.52
N ALA A 131 19.67 2.91 18.48
CA ALA A 131 20.83 2.54 17.68
C ALA A 131 21.50 1.24 18.21
N ASN A 132 22.05 0.44 17.29
CA ASN A 132 22.81 -0.78 17.59
C ASN A 132 22.01 -1.87 18.32
N GLN A 133 20.70 -1.87 18.24
CA GLN A 133 19.86 -2.92 18.79
C GLN A 133 19.27 -3.80 17.68
N THR A 134 18.95 -5.03 18.04
CA THR A 134 18.25 -5.94 17.15
C THR A 134 16.74 -5.65 17.22
N ILE A 135 16.12 -5.41 16.10
CA ILE A 135 14.70 -5.09 16.03
C ILE A 135 13.91 -6.33 15.62
N SER A 136 12.78 -6.55 16.30
CA SER A 136 11.80 -7.57 15.96
C SER A 136 10.38 -7.00 16.01
N ILE A 137 9.47 -7.59 15.24
CA ILE A 137 8.07 -7.15 15.15
C ILE A 137 7.19 -8.36 15.48
N SER A 138 6.27 -8.18 16.41
CA SER A 138 5.32 -9.24 16.79
C SER A 138 4.17 -9.36 15.77
N GLU A 139 3.39 -10.43 15.90
CA GLU A 139 2.19 -10.64 15.07
C GLU A 139 1.11 -9.54 15.25
N GLU A 140 1.11 -8.88 16.41
CA GLU A 140 0.21 -7.76 16.73
C GLU A 140 0.76 -6.39 16.26
N GLY A 141 1.91 -6.38 15.58
CA GLY A 141 2.54 -5.16 15.09
C GLY A 141 3.29 -4.36 16.16
N VAL A 142 3.63 -4.97 17.30
CA VAL A 142 4.48 -4.34 18.32
C VAL A 142 5.93 -4.45 17.90
N VAL A 143 6.65 -3.34 17.92
CA VAL A 143 8.07 -3.24 17.58
C VAL A 143 8.88 -3.34 18.86
N TYR A 144 9.77 -4.32 18.91
CA TYR A 144 10.68 -4.57 20.03
C TYR A 144 12.12 -4.32 19.61
N ALA A 145 12.88 -3.79 20.54
CA ALA A 145 14.31 -3.66 20.45
C ALA A 145 15.00 -4.53 21.52
N LEU A 146 16.05 -5.22 21.11
CA LEU A 146 16.86 -6.08 21.94
C LEU A 146 18.31 -5.58 21.93
N ASP A 147 18.86 -5.27 23.09
CA ASP A 147 20.28 -4.95 23.25
C ASP A 147 21.11 -6.25 23.25
N PRO A 148 21.91 -6.52 22.22
CA PRO A 148 22.70 -7.75 22.15
C PRO A 148 23.87 -7.79 23.16
N GLN A 149 24.17 -6.70 23.89
CA GLN A 149 25.25 -6.61 24.85
C GLN A 149 24.77 -6.87 26.29
N GLN A 150 23.47 -6.98 26.52
CA GLN A 150 22.92 -7.32 27.84
C GLN A 150 22.82 -8.84 28.01
N GLU A 151 23.41 -9.36 29.10
CA GLU A 151 23.35 -10.80 29.43
C GLU A 151 21.95 -11.30 29.75
N THR A 152 21.05 -10.42 30.21
CA THR A 152 19.59 -10.65 30.30
C THR A 152 18.91 -9.90 29.16
N ALA A 153 18.72 -10.60 28.07
CA ALA A 153 18.09 -10.05 26.87
C ALA A 153 16.60 -9.76 27.10
N GLU A 154 16.28 -8.65 27.77
CA GLU A 154 14.91 -8.15 27.85
C GLU A 154 14.57 -7.37 26.59
N GLN A 155 13.50 -7.81 25.90
CA GLN A 155 12.94 -7.06 24.77
C GLN A 155 12.20 -5.83 25.32
N THR A 156 12.57 -4.66 24.83
CA THR A 156 11.90 -3.41 25.16
C THR A 156 10.97 -3.01 24.03
N GLU A 157 9.71 -2.74 24.35
CA GLU A 157 8.77 -2.17 23.38
C GLU A 157 9.21 -0.74 23.03
N VAL A 158 9.40 -0.46 21.74
CA VAL A 158 9.80 0.85 21.23
C VAL A 158 8.68 1.54 20.47
N GLY A 159 7.63 0.82 20.10
CA GLY A 159 6.46 1.37 19.45
C GLY A 159 5.56 0.28 18.89
N ARG A 160 4.48 0.71 18.26
CA ARG A 160 3.51 -0.16 17.61
C ARG A 160 3.20 0.38 16.22
N LEU A 161 3.14 -0.49 15.23
CA LEU A 161 2.77 -0.15 13.86
C LEU A 161 1.31 0.34 13.80
N MET A 162 1.06 1.38 13.03
CA MET A 162 -0.31 1.77 12.70
C MET A 162 -0.87 0.78 11.69
N LEU A 163 -1.74 -0.10 12.14
CA LEU A 163 -2.45 -1.06 11.32
C LEU A 163 -3.93 -0.67 11.23
N ARG A 164 -4.50 -0.76 10.03
CA ARG A 164 -5.91 -0.51 9.76
C ARG A 164 -6.52 -1.66 9.00
N ASP A 165 -7.74 -1.99 9.35
CA ASP A 165 -8.57 -2.92 8.60
C ASP A 165 -9.29 -2.14 7.50
N ALA A 166 -9.24 -2.64 6.25
CA ALA A 166 -9.86 -2.05 5.07
C ALA A 166 -11.24 -2.68 4.73
N SER A 167 -11.76 -3.60 5.62
CA SER A 167 -13.06 -4.25 5.44
C SER A 167 -14.24 -3.32 5.71
#